data_f54c59ad30c745ba7edf42e8a39f243e
#
_entry.id   f54c59ad30c745ba7edf42e8a39f243e
#
_cell.length_a   1.000
_cell.length_b   1.000
_cell.length_c   1.000
_cell.angle_alpha   90.00
_cell.angle_beta   90.00
_cell.angle_gamma   90.00
#
_symmetry.space_group_name_H-M   'P 1'
#
loop_
_entity.id
_entity.type
_entity.pdbx_description
1 polymer ?
#
loop_
_entity_poly.entity_id
_entity_poly.type
_entity_poly.pdbx_seq_one_letter_code
_entity_poly.pdbx_strand_id
1 'polypeptide(L)'
;RDDNNFANIVHWKIRHLFVDEAQDLNPLQLAVLDQWRTGRDDLTLVGDPSQSIYGFNGADPSALTALEQRFPGIEVIRLSANYRCTPQVVQAGLRALSHLPTEPPQLFSTRPNGAPVQIYGFDDEKSEADGVAQIIESWRTPTSRWRDYAILARTNAQLAPLRDALKARDIPTRIVGSVAADPVQRATREVGDLPSSVRIATWSRDARAPLSEDSPESDEDLIARRRVADAVDEFLAEGGGDGRTFLAWVRTNRPFEGDHFQDTVEILTFHGAKGREWDNVILAGCEQGLIPHSSAKTPAETAEEVRLAYVAMTRAADRLAITHARSRRGRVRSRSPFVDGIDIARQVAPPSSDYVRDQSRRRHELAPRDFVFEELLAWRTNAGRVANLDPSIFCSDEVLQRISQVRPTSIEELAAVDGLGLPMAQRVGHRILAAIQRGIDQSKS
;
A
#
# COMPACT_ATOMS: atom_id res chain seq x y z
N ARG A 1 -34.64 17.69 -6.13
CA ARG A 1 -34.92 18.47 -7.34
C ARG A 1 -35.87 19.65 -7.07
N ASP A 2 -36.77 19.52 -6.12
CA ASP A 2 -37.90 20.44 -5.94
C ASP A 2 -37.68 21.49 -4.83
N ASP A 3 -36.56 21.45 -4.10
CA ASP A 3 -36.23 22.44 -3.08
C ASP A 3 -35.16 23.43 -3.62
N ASN A 4 -35.63 24.47 -4.25
CA ASN A 4 -34.79 25.56 -4.80
C ASN A 4 -33.93 26.23 -3.71
N ASN A 5 -34.38 26.28 -2.46
CA ASN A 5 -33.62 26.86 -1.36
C ASN A 5 -32.42 25.97 -0.99
N PHE A 6 -32.60 24.66 -0.92
CA PHE A 6 -31.52 23.71 -0.69
C PHE A 6 -30.50 23.73 -1.82
N ALA A 7 -30.95 23.72 -3.07
CA ALA A 7 -30.06 23.82 -4.23
C ALA A 7 -29.23 25.13 -4.20
N ASN A 8 -29.85 26.27 -3.89
CA ASN A 8 -29.15 27.54 -3.79
C ASN A 8 -28.12 27.55 -2.65
N ILE A 9 -28.43 26.93 -1.50
CA ILE A 9 -27.49 26.82 -0.37
C ILE A 9 -26.29 25.93 -0.76
N VAL A 10 -26.53 24.81 -1.43
CA VAL A 10 -25.47 23.92 -1.91
C VAL A 10 -24.58 24.64 -2.92
N HIS A 11 -25.17 25.32 -3.91
CA HIS A 11 -24.46 26.09 -4.91
C HIS A 11 -23.65 27.25 -4.31
N TRP A 12 -24.13 27.87 -3.25
CA TRP A 12 -23.40 28.92 -2.55
C TRP A 12 -22.21 28.38 -1.74
N LYS A 13 -22.37 27.22 -1.11
CA LYS A 13 -21.32 26.57 -0.30
C LYS A 13 -20.25 25.90 -1.17
N ILE A 14 -20.62 25.27 -2.27
CA ILE A 14 -19.72 24.50 -3.13
C ILE A 14 -19.50 25.31 -4.41
N ARG A 15 -18.44 26.13 -4.44
CA ARG A 15 -18.12 26.97 -5.59
C ARG A 15 -17.37 26.25 -6.69
N HIS A 16 -16.46 25.32 -6.33
CA HIS A 16 -15.65 24.54 -7.25
C HIS A 16 -15.83 23.06 -6.93
N LEU A 17 -16.04 22.25 -7.95
CA LEU A 17 -16.17 20.81 -7.84
C LEU A 17 -14.88 20.16 -8.35
N PHE A 18 -14.20 19.45 -7.45
CA PHE A 18 -13.06 18.61 -7.80
C PHE A 18 -13.47 17.16 -7.56
N VAL A 19 -13.36 16.33 -8.59
CA VAL A 19 -13.66 14.91 -8.51
C VAL A 19 -12.41 14.15 -8.84
N ASP A 20 -11.88 13.47 -7.86
CA ASP A 20 -10.74 12.55 -8.02
C ASP A 20 -11.24 11.14 -8.31
N GLU A 21 -10.37 10.30 -8.90
CA GLU A 21 -10.69 8.93 -9.32
C GLU A 21 -11.97 8.87 -10.20
N ALA A 22 -12.15 9.83 -11.09
CA ALA A 22 -13.39 9.99 -11.86
C ALA A 22 -13.71 8.78 -12.76
N GLN A 23 -12.73 7.91 -13.07
CA GLN A 23 -12.93 6.64 -13.79
C GLN A 23 -13.74 5.60 -13.00
N ASP A 24 -13.93 5.81 -11.69
CA ASP A 24 -14.65 4.87 -10.82
C ASP A 24 -16.09 5.31 -10.56
N LEU A 25 -16.50 6.43 -11.11
CA LEU A 25 -17.86 6.92 -10.94
C LEU A 25 -18.88 5.99 -11.60
N ASN A 26 -19.89 5.59 -10.83
CA ASN A 26 -21.03 4.86 -11.36
C ASN A 26 -22.11 5.84 -11.90
N PRO A 27 -23.11 5.37 -12.66
CA PRO A 27 -24.16 6.22 -13.24
C PRO A 27 -24.93 7.07 -12.23
N LEU A 28 -25.15 6.54 -11.00
CA LEU A 28 -25.83 7.29 -9.95
C LEU A 28 -24.98 8.44 -9.43
N GLN A 29 -23.69 8.21 -9.19
CA GLN A 29 -22.75 9.24 -8.77
C GLN A 29 -22.58 10.32 -9.84
N LEU A 30 -22.54 9.93 -11.11
CA LEU A 30 -22.53 10.86 -12.23
C LEU A 30 -23.81 11.70 -12.28
N ALA A 31 -24.99 11.10 -12.04
CA ALA A 31 -26.25 11.84 -11.98
C ALA A 31 -26.30 12.84 -10.81
N VAL A 32 -25.71 12.49 -9.66
CA VAL A 32 -25.56 13.41 -8.53
C VAL A 32 -24.63 14.56 -8.89
N LEU A 33 -23.50 14.27 -9.53
CA LEU A 33 -22.56 15.29 -10.00
C LEU A 33 -23.22 16.26 -10.98
N ASP A 34 -24.02 15.77 -11.94
CA ASP A 34 -24.76 16.60 -12.88
C ASP A 34 -25.75 17.53 -12.15
N GLN A 35 -26.42 17.05 -11.09
CA GLN A 35 -27.31 17.91 -10.30
C GLN A 35 -26.51 18.99 -9.54
N TRP A 36 -25.36 18.67 -8.97
CA TRP A 36 -24.53 19.65 -8.27
C TRP A 36 -23.93 20.67 -9.22
N ARG A 37 -23.68 20.28 -10.48
CA ARG A 37 -23.13 21.13 -11.52
C ARG A 37 -24.18 22.03 -12.20
N THR A 38 -25.48 21.77 -12.06
CA THR A 38 -26.54 22.44 -12.81
C THR A 38 -26.30 23.96 -12.92
N GLY A 39 -26.12 24.45 -14.16
CA GLY A 39 -25.87 25.87 -14.44
C GLY A 39 -24.46 26.38 -14.11
N ARG A 40 -23.47 25.50 -13.95
CA ARG A 40 -22.07 25.86 -13.59
C ARG A 40 -21.06 25.09 -14.43
N ASP A 41 -19.93 25.76 -14.71
CA ASP A 41 -18.80 25.18 -15.45
C ASP A 41 -17.57 24.92 -14.55
N ASP A 42 -17.68 25.19 -13.25
CA ASP A 42 -16.58 25.04 -12.26
C ASP A 42 -16.39 23.57 -11.85
N LEU A 43 -16.04 22.71 -12.81
CA LEU A 43 -15.82 21.29 -12.61
C LEU A 43 -14.43 20.89 -13.06
N THR A 44 -13.68 20.25 -12.18
CA THR A 44 -12.41 19.60 -12.49
C THR A 44 -12.54 18.11 -12.22
N LEU A 45 -12.31 17.29 -13.23
CA LEU A 45 -12.28 15.82 -13.11
C LEU A 45 -10.82 15.35 -13.22
N VAL A 46 -10.39 14.56 -12.27
CA VAL A 46 -9.07 13.90 -12.29
C VAL A 46 -9.30 12.40 -12.34
N GLY A 47 -8.59 11.70 -13.22
CA GLY A 47 -8.71 10.26 -13.31
C GLY A 47 -7.85 9.64 -14.40
N ASP A 48 -7.69 8.33 -14.32
CA ASP A 48 -6.96 7.53 -15.30
C ASP A 48 -7.86 6.39 -15.81
N PRO A 49 -8.31 6.43 -17.08
CA PRO A 49 -9.13 5.36 -17.65
C PRO A 49 -8.47 3.97 -17.58
N SER A 50 -7.12 3.93 -17.56
CA SER A 50 -6.36 2.70 -17.44
C SER A 50 -6.41 2.08 -16.02
N GLN A 51 -6.92 2.83 -15.02
CA GLN A 51 -7.11 2.37 -13.65
C GLN A 51 -8.57 2.09 -13.28
N SER A 52 -9.49 2.08 -14.25
CA SER A 52 -10.89 1.71 -14.05
C SER A 52 -11.01 0.19 -13.88
N ILE A 53 -11.14 -0.27 -12.62
CA ILE A 53 -11.17 -1.69 -12.23
C ILE A 53 -12.36 -2.06 -11.33
N TYR A 54 -13.40 -1.21 -11.29
CA TYR A 54 -14.60 -1.42 -10.47
C TYR A 54 -15.87 -1.54 -11.33
N GLY A 55 -15.75 -2.12 -12.53
CA GLY A 55 -16.88 -2.40 -13.41
C GLY A 55 -17.95 -3.27 -12.74
N PHE A 56 -17.54 -4.18 -11.82
CA PHE A 56 -18.47 -4.98 -11.03
C PHE A 56 -19.32 -4.14 -10.03
N ASN A 57 -18.90 -2.93 -9.68
CA ASN A 57 -19.67 -1.95 -8.88
C ASN A 57 -20.46 -0.97 -9.78
N GLY A 58 -20.52 -1.22 -11.09
CA GLY A 58 -21.20 -0.38 -12.04
C GLY A 58 -20.41 0.87 -12.47
N ALA A 59 -19.10 0.94 -12.20
CA ALA A 59 -18.25 1.97 -12.76
C ALA A 59 -18.25 1.84 -14.29
N ASP A 60 -18.38 2.96 -14.98
CA ASP A 60 -18.40 3.02 -16.44
C ASP A 60 -17.09 3.63 -16.96
N PRO A 61 -16.18 2.81 -17.54
CA PRO A 61 -14.94 3.33 -18.11
C PRO A 61 -15.16 4.41 -19.19
N SER A 62 -16.34 4.42 -19.81
CA SER A 62 -16.69 5.44 -20.83
C SER A 62 -16.91 6.83 -20.22
N ALA A 63 -17.09 6.92 -18.89
CA ALA A 63 -17.30 8.19 -18.20
C ALA A 63 -16.16 9.19 -18.45
N LEU A 64 -14.90 8.72 -18.56
CA LEU A 64 -13.74 9.55 -18.87
C LEU A 64 -13.40 9.60 -20.37
N THR A 65 -13.82 8.63 -21.18
CA THR A 65 -13.53 8.62 -22.62
C THR A 65 -14.55 9.42 -23.42
N ALA A 66 -15.75 9.65 -22.88
CA ALA A 66 -16.83 10.43 -23.49
C ALA A 66 -17.00 11.83 -22.85
N LEU A 67 -15.95 12.37 -22.22
CA LEU A 67 -16.02 13.65 -21.48
C LEU A 67 -16.51 14.82 -22.34
N GLU A 68 -16.02 14.95 -23.56
CA GLU A 68 -16.39 16.04 -24.46
C GLU A 68 -17.87 15.99 -24.88
N GLN A 69 -18.42 14.76 -24.98
CA GLN A 69 -19.84 14.56 -25.27
C GLN A 69 -20.72 14.91 -24.06
N ARG A 70 -20.24 14.55 -22.86
CA ARG A 70 -20.96 14.76 -21.62
C ARG A 70 -20.85 16.19 -21.09
N PHE A 71 -19.68 16.80 -21.27
CA PHE A 71 -19.33 18.12 -20.79
C PHE A 71 -18.81 18.98 -21.96
N PRO A 72 -19.71 19.52 -22.82
CA PRO A 72 -19.28 20.33 -23.95
C PRO A 72 -18.42 21.52 -23.51
N GLY A 73 -17.27 21.70 -24.15
CA GLY A 73 -16.32 22.76 -23.82
C GLY A 73 -15.30 22.40 -22.70
N ILE A 74 -15.30 21.15 -22.21
CA ILE A 74 -14.28 20.70 -21.26
C ILE A 74 -12.90 20.71 -21.93
N GLU A 75 -11.90 21.24 -21.23
CA GLU A 75 -10.51 21.14 -21.63
C GLU A 75 -9.89 19.86 -21.06
N VAL A 76 -9.29 19.04 -21.93
CA VAL A 76 -8.64 17.79 -21.53
C VAL A 76 -7.13 17.97 -21.48
N ILE A 77 -6.56 17.94 -20.27
CA ILE A 77 -5.12 18.03 -20.05
C ILE A 77 -4.59 16.63 -19.76
N ARG A 78 -3.64 16.15 -20.57
CA ARG A 78 -3.02 14.82 -20.40
C ARG A 78 -1.68 14.94 -19.68
N LEU A 79 -1.55 14.24 -18.54
CA LEU A 79 -0.32 14.18 -17.77
C LEU A 79 0.47 12.94 -18.22
N SER A 80 1.59 13.14 -18.89
CA SER A 80 2.43 12.04 -19.43
C SER A 80 3.61 11.67 -18.53
N ALA A 81 3.98 12.55 -17.60
CA ALA A 81 5.12 12.33 -16.71
C ALA A 81 4.71 11.46 -15.49
N ASN A 82 5.40 10.33 -15.31
CA ASN A 82 5.25 9.46 -14.15
C ASN A 82 6.42 9.70 -13.19
N TYR A 83 6.11 10.15 -11.99
CA TYR A 83 7.09 10.47 -10.93
C TYR A 83 7.27 9.33 -9.93
N ARG A 84 6.40 8.32 -9.96
CA ARG A 84 6.38 7.20 -9.01
C ARG A 84 7.32 6.08 -9.42
N CYS A 85 7.11 5.53 -10.61
CA CYS A 85 7.71 4.27 -11.03
C CYS A 85 8.98 4.49 -11.83
N THR A 86 9.94 3.55 -11.74
CA THR A 86 11.08 3.49 -12.66
C THR A 86 10.63 3.23 -14.10
N PRO A 87 11.43 3.59 -15.12
CA PRO A 87 11.11 3.33 -16.53
C PRO A 87 10.71 1.88 -16.83
N GLN A 88 11.39 0.92 -16.17
CA GLN A 88 11.15 -0.51 -16.35
C GLN A 88 9.75 -0.92 -15.87
N VAL A 89 9.31 -0.38 -14.74
CA VAL A 89 7.96 -0.63 -14.20
C VAL A 89 6.90 0.02 -15.08
N VAL A 90 7.12 1.27 -15.52
CA VAL A 90 6.18 1.96 -16.44
C VAL A 90 6.01 1.16 -17.72
N GLN A 91 7.12 0.68 -18.32
CA GLN A 91 7.07 -0.12 -19.54
C GLN A 91 6.34 -1.45 -19.35
N ALA A 92 6.56 -2.14 -18.20
CA ALA A 92 5.82 -3.36 -17.89
C ALA A 92 4.31 -3.11 -17.82
N GLY A 93 3.88 -2.02 -17.17
CA GLY A 93 2.48 -1.63 -17.13
C GLY A 93 1.91 -1.29 -18.51
N LEU A 94 2.62 -0.51 -19.31
CA LEU A 94 2.21 -0.17 -20.68
C LEU A 94 2.14 -1.42 -21.58
N ARG A 95 3.04 -2.38 -21.37
CA ARG A 95 2.99 -3.66 -22.10
C ARG A 95 1.74 -4.45 -21.74
N ALA A 96 1.33 -4.49 -20.48
CA ALA A 96 0.05 -5.10 -20.12
C ALA A 96 -1.11 -4.39 -20.82
N LEU A 97 -1.15 -3.05 -20.82
CA LEU A 97 -2.20 -2.27 -21.49
C LEU A 97 -2.24 -2.46 -23.02
N SER A 98 -1.15 -2.89 -23.67
CA SER A 98 -1.15 -3.17 -25.12
C SER A 98 -2.05 -4.35 -25.53
N HIS A 99 -2.61 -5.09 -24.55
CA HIS A 99 -3.65 -6.08 -24.78
C HIS A 99 -5.06 -5.50 -24.89
N LEU A 100 -5.22 -4.19 -24.62
CA LEU A 100 -6.47 -3.48 -24.89
C LEU A 100 -6.59 -3.16 -26.41
N PRO A 101 -7.82 -3.01 -26.92
CA PRO A 101 -8.04 -2.60 -28.31
C PRO A 101 -7.66 -1.14 -28.57
N THR A 102 -7.45 -0.35 -27.51
CA THR A 102 -7.05 1.07 -27.59
C THR A 102 -5.53 1.20 -27.42
N GLU A 103 -4.94 2.21 -28.03
CA GLU A 103 -3.52 2.50 -27.80
C GLU A 103 -3.24 2.82 -26.34
N PRO A 104 -2.17 2.26 -25.77
CA PRO A 104 -1.73 2.63 -24.41
C PRO A 104 -1.43 4.14 -24.31
N PRO A 105 -1.63 4.74 -23.13
CA PRO A 105 -1.27 6.13 -22.91
C PRO A 105 0.24 6.35 -23.09
N GLN A 106 0.61 7.54 -23.60
CA GLN A 106 2.01 7.93 -23.70
C GLN A 106 2.51 8.38 -22.32
N LEU A 107 3.11 7.45 -21.58
CA LEU A 107 3.70 7.71 -20.27
C LEU A 107 5.22 7.54 -20.33
N PHE A 108 5.93 8.43 -19.66
CA PHE A 108 7.36 8.29 -19.43
C PHE A 108 7.70 8.54 -17.97
N SER A 109 8.65 7.77 -17.46
CA SER A 109 9.15 7.97 -16.10
C SER A 109 10.11 9.16 -16.05
N THR A 110 10.01 9.97 -15.01
CA THR A 110 10.99 11.02 -14.68
C THR A 110 12.11 10.50 -13.79
N ARG A 111 12.00 9.25 -13.33
CA ARG A 111 12.98 8.62 -12.46
C ARG A 111 14.14 8.01 -13.28
N PRO A 112 15.33 7.82 -12.68
CA PRO A 112 16.42 7.10 -13.32
C PRO A 112 16.03 5.64 -13.58
N ASN A 113 16.80 4.98 -14.45
CA ASN A 113 16.65 3.55 -14.69
C ASN A 113 16.80 2.74 -13.41
N GLY A 114 15.81 1.89 -13.16
CA GLY A 114 15.77 0.94 -12.05
C GLY A 114 16.24 -0.46 -12.43
N ALA A 115 15.98 -1.41 -11.56
CA ALA A 115 16.23 -2.82 -11.83
C ALA A 115 15.30 -3.34 -12.95
N PRO A 116 15.76 -4.27 -13.81
CA PRO A 116 14.89 -4.96 -14.76
C PRO A 116 13.74 -5.69 -14.04
N VAL A 117 12.57 -5.72 -14.66
CA VAL A 117 11.46 -6.54 -14.17
C VAL A 117 11.84 -8.01 -14.28
N GLN A 118 11.66 -8.76 -13.20
CA GLN A 118 12.05 -10.16 -13.12
C GLN A 118 10.81 -11.06 -13.18
N ILE A 119 10.87 -12.13 -14.01
CA ILE A 119 9.79 -13.12 -14.11
C ILE A 119 10.33 -14.46 -13.66
N TYR A 120 9.67 -15.07 -12.66
CA TYR A 120 10.06 -16.36 -12.08
C TYR A 120 8.97 -17.39 -12.31
N GLY A 121 9.37 -18.56 -12.82
CA GLY A 121 8.50 -19.72 -12.99
C GLY A 121 8.79 -20.79 -11.93
N PHE A 122 7.75 -21.30 -11.28
CA PHE A 122 7.81 -22.35 -10.26
C PHE A 122 7.03 -23.58 -10.71
N ASP A 123 7.31 -24.74 -10.12
CA ASP A 123 6.63 -25.97 -10.51
C ASP A 123 5.18 -26.02 -10.01
N ASP A 124 4.96 -25.54 -8.78
CA ASP A 124 3.64 -25.49 -8.12
C ASP A 124 3.45 -24.26 -7.23
N GLU A 125 2.24 -24.12 -6.67
CA GLU A 125 1.89 -23.01 -5.80
C GLU A 125 2.67 -22.97 -4.49
N LYS A 126 3.15 -24.10 -4.00
CA LYS A 126 3.94 -24.16 -2.77
C LYS A 126 5.35 -23.65 -3.02
N SER A 127 6.00 -24.16 -4.05
CA SER A 127 7.33 -23.70 -4.47
C SER A 127 7.31 -22.23 -4.90
N GLU A 128 6.19 -21.73 -5.46
CA GLU A 128 6.01 -20.31 -5.74
C GLU A 128 5.99 -19.49 -4.45
N ALA A 129 5.19 -19.88 -3.44
CA ALA A 129 5.12 -19.15 -2.18
C ALA A 129 6.48 -19.12 -1.45
N ASP A 130 7.18 -20.25 -1.41
CA ASP A 130 8.54 -20.32 -0.86
C ASP A 130 9.53 -19.44 -1.64
N GLY A 131 9.42 -19.43 -2.97
CA GLY A 131 10.24 -18.59 -3.84
C GLY A 131 9.97 -17.11 -3.69
N VAL A 132 8.72 -16.70 -3.49
CA VAL A 132 8.35 -15.31 -3.19
C VAL A 132 9.03 -14.83 -1.91
N ALA A 133 9.03 -15.64 -0.86
CA ALA A 133 9.73 -15.31 0.38
C ALA A 133 11.25 -15.17 0.14
N GLN A 134 11.86 -16.05 -0.65
CA GLN A 134 13.28 -15.96 -1.03
C GLN A 134 13.60 -14.70 -1.84
N ILE A 135 12.72 -14.29 -2.76
CA ILE A 135 12.90 -13.06 -3.52
C ILE A 135 12.94 -11.86 -2.58
N ILE A 136 12.01 -11.76 -1.62
CA ILE A 136 12.00 -10.67 -0.63
C ILE A 136 13.30 -10.65 0.17
N GLU A 137 13.75 -11.80 0.70
CA GLU A 137 15.02 -11.89 1.42
C GLU A 137 16.19 -11.42 0.56
N SER A 138 16.22 -11.80 -0.73
CA SER A 138 17.28 -11.41 -1.66
C SER A 138 17.30 -9.92 -1.99
N TRP A 139 16.14 -9.26 -1.94
CA TRP A 139 16.01 -7.83 -2.22
C TRP A 139 16.30 -6.97 -1.00
N ARG A 140 16.19 -7.56 0.18
CA ARG A 140 16.38 -6.83 1.42
C ARG A 140 17.81 -6.30 1.54
N THR A 141 17.90 -5.04 1.97
CA THR A 141 19.15 -4.38 2.34
C THR A 141 19.12 -4.05 3.84
N PRO A 142 20.24 -3.78 4.50
CA PRO A 142 20.24 -3.39 5.91
C PRO A 142 19.40 -2.14 6.23
N THR A 143 19.19 -1.27 5.24
CA THR A 143 18.42 -0.02 5.37
C THR A 143 16.97 -0.14 4.92
N SER A 144 16.58 -1.23 4.22
CA SER A 144 15.21 -1.42 3.77
C SER A 144 14.31 -1.87 4.92
N ARG A 145 13.08 -1.39 4.91
CA ARG A 145 12.04 -1.75 5.88
C ARG A 145 11.14 -2.81 5.27
N TRP A 146 10.54 -3.65 6.07
CA TRP A 146 9.57 -4.64 5.58
C TRP A 146 8.36 -3.98 4.93
N ARG A 147 7.95 -2.81 5.40
CA ARG A 147 6.83 -2.03 4.83
C ARG A 147 7.11 -1.49 3.42
N ASP A 148 8.36 -1.50 2.96
CA ASP A 148 8.73 -1.10 1.59
C ASP A 148 8.42 -2.22 0.57
N TYR A 149 7.94 -3.38 1.06
CA TYR A 149 7.64 -4.56 0.27
C TYR A 149 6.16 -4.92 0.31
N ALA A 150 5.60 -5.28 -0.85
CA ALA A 150 4.28 -5.87 -0.93
C ALA A 150 4.26 -7.09 -1.84
N ILE A 151 3.37 -8.03 -1.51
CA ILE A 151 3.01 -9.16 -2.35
C ILE A 151 1.56 -8.98 -2.76
N LEU A 152 1.34 -8.94 -4.06
CA LEU A 152 0.01 -8.80 -4.61
C LEU A 152 -0.40 -10.08 -5.32
N ALA A 153 -1.63 -10.53 -5.10
CA ALA A 153 -2.20 -11.71 -5.75
C ALA A 153 -3.60 -11.42 -6.30
N ARG A 154 -4.08 -12.25 -7.22
CA ARG A 154 -5.39 -11.98 -7.85
C ARG A 154 -6.56 -12.31 -6.94
N THR A 155 -6.43 -13.32 -6.09
CA THR A 155 -7.53 -13.84 -5.26
C THR A 155 -7.16 -13.94 -3.79
N ASN A 156 -8.15 -13.81 -2.90
CA ASN A 156 -7.96 -13.97 -1.47
C ASN A 156 -7.41 -15.36 -1.08
N ALA A 157 -7.75 -16.40 -1.85
CA ALA A 157 -7.28 -17.76 -1.58
C ALA A 157 -5.77 -17.94 -1.71
N GLN A 158 -5.08 -17.02 -2.40
CA GLN A 158 -3.62 -17.04 -2.56
C GLN A 158 -2.88 -16.39 -1.38
N LEU A 159 -3.56 -15.55 -0.59
CA LEU A 159 -2.91 -14.71 0.42
C LEU A 159 -2.38 -15.51 1.60
N ALA A 160 -3.16 -16.48 2.10
CA ALA A 160 -2.76 -17.28 3.27
C ALA A 160 -1.51 -18.15 3.00
N PRO A 161 -1.42 -18.91 1.88
CA PRO A 161 -0.19 -19.65 1.57
C PRO A 161 1.05 -18.76 1.46
N LEU A 162 0.93 -17.56 0.88
CA LEU A 162 2.03 -16.60 0.79
C LEU A 162 2.46 -16.11 2.18
N ARG A 163 1.49 -15.76 3.03
CA ARG A 163 1.76 -15.39 4.43
C ARG A 163 2.50 -16.50 5.17
N ASP A 164 2.03 -17.73 5.05
CA ASP A 164 2.56 -18.87 5.80
C ASP A 164 4.01 -19.16 5.36
N ALA A 165 4.33 -19.01 4.07
CA ALA A 165 5.69 -19.14 3.56
C ALA A 165 6.64 -18.05 4.10
N LEU A 166 6.16 -16.80 4.22
CA LEU A 166 6.95 -15.72 4.81
C LEU A 166 7.15 -15.93 6.33
N LYS A 167 6.09 -16.32 7.04
CA LYS A 167 6.18 -16.65 8.49
C LYS A 167 7.17 -17.77 8.78
N ALA A 168 7.23 -18.80 7.92
CA ALA A 168 8.19 -19.88 8.03
C ALA A 168 9.67 -19.43 7.94
N ARG A 169 9.91 -18.19 7.52
CA ARG A 169 11.21 -17.53 7.39
C ARG A 169 11.38 -16.35 8.34
N ASP A 170 10.53 -16.26 9.36
CA ASP A 170 10.53 -15.15 10.32
C ASP A 170 10.39 -13.76 9.67
N ILE A 171 9.75 -13.67 8.50
CA ILE A 171 9.47 -12.40 7.82
C ILE A 171 8.15 -11.85 8.38
N PRO A 172 8.16 -10.67 9.04
CA PRO A 172 6.95 -10.05 9.54
C PRO A 172 6.01 -9.70 8.39
N THR A 173 4.76 -10.18 8.45
CA THR A 173 3.81 -10.01 7.34
C THR A 173 2.42 -9.69 7.83
N ARG A 174 1.65 -8.99 6.99
CA ARG A 174 0.26 -8.64 7.23
C ARG A 174 -0.59 -8.85 5.97
N ILE A 175 -1.72 -9.55 6.07
CA ILE A 175 -2.73 -9.57 5.01
C ILE A 175 -3.65 -8.36 5.20
N VAL A 176 -3.79 -7.54 4.15
CA VAL A 176 -4.58 -6.32 4.17
C VAL A 176 -5.85 -6.49 3.31
N GLY A 177 -6.98 -6.01 3.83
CA GLY A 177 -8.24 -5.97 3.06
C GLY A 177 -9.05 -7.28 3.02
N SER A 178 -8.57 -8.36 3.61
CA SER A 178 -9.37 -9.58 3.79
C SER A 178 -10.09 -9.52 5.13
N VAL A 179 -11.38 -9.23 5.09
CA VAL A 179 -12.25 -9.19 6.28
C VAL A 179 -12.22 -10.51 7.08
N ALA A 180 -11.92 -11.62 6.42
CA ALA A 180 -11.77 -12.93 7.07
C ALA A 180 -10.37 -13.17 7.66
N ALA A 181 -9.36 -12.40 7.26
CA ALA A 181 -7.96 -12.63 7.64
C ALA A 181 -7.37 -11.50 8.52
N ASP A 182 -8.05 -10.34 8.62
CA ASP A 182 -7.63 -9.25 9.49
C ASP A 182 -8.28 -9.38 10.88
N PRO A 183 -7.49 -9.72 11.92
CA PRO A 183 -8.02 -9.89 13.27
C PRO A 183 -8.73 -8.63 13.80
N VAL A 184 -8.25 -7.43 13.46
CA VAL A 184 -8.87 -6.16 13.89
C VAL A 184 -10.24 -5.99 13.23
N GLN A 185 -10.36 -6.31 11.94
CA GLN A 185 -11.66 -6.23 11.25
C GLN A 185 -12.65 -7.27 11.76
N ARG A 186 -12.18 -8.49 12.13
CA ARG A 186 -13.04 -9.50 12.79
C ARG A 186 -13.57 -8.98 14.10
N ALA A 187 -12.68 -8.54 14.98
CA ALA A 187 -13.05 -8.01 16.29
C ALA A 187 -13.96 -6.77 16.17
N THR A 188 -13.70 -5.88 15.20
CA THR A 188 -14.55 -4.71 14.91
C THR A 188 -15.96 -5.13 14.48
N ARG A 189 -16.08 -6.19 13.66
CA ARG A 189 -17.39 -6.71 13.24
C ARG A 189 -18.13 -7.35 14.42
N GLU A 190 -17.44 -8.13 15.27
CA GLU A 190 -18.05 -8.69 16.49
C GLU A 190 -18.71 -7.59 17.33
N VAL A 191 -18.00 -6.47 17.53
CA VAL A 191 -18.58 -5.30 18.24
C VAL A 191 -19.72 -4.68 17.46
N GLY A 192 -19.61 -4.60 16.13
CA GLY A 192 -20.63 -4.05 15.24
C GLY A 192 -21.97 -4.78 15.28
N ASP A 193 -21.98 -6.07 15.64
CA ASP A 193 -23.18 -6.89 15.77
C ASP A 193 -23.85 -6.78 17.17
N LEU A 194 -23.24 -6.06 18.11
CA LEU A 194 -23.75 -5.94 19.48
C LEU A 194 -24.90 -4.92 19.57
N PRO A 195 -26.01 -5.26 20.27
CA PRO A 195 -27.25 -4.48 20.23
C PRO A 195 -27.25 -3.26 21.17
N SER A 196 -26.26 -3.08 22.05
CA SER A 196 -26.27 -1.99 23.04
C SER A 196 -24.89 -1.66 23.57
N SER A 197 -24.74 -0.41 24.10
CA SER A 197 -23.51 0.05 24.74
C SER A 197 -23.08 -0.82 25.93
N VAL A 198 -24.02 -1.39 26.69
CA VAL A 198 -23.72 -2.30 27.79
C VAL A 198 -23.04 -3.59 27.28
N ARG A 199 -23.53 -4.14 26.16
CA ARG A 199 -22.91 -5.33 25.55
C ARG A 199 -21.54 -5.01 24.97
N ILE A 200 -21.38 -3.83 24.38
CA ILE A 200 -20.11 -3.34 23.87
C ILE A 200 -19.09 -3.16 24.99
N ALA A 201 -19.47 -2.55 26.12
CA ALA A 201 -18.63 -2.41 27.29
C ALA A 201 -18.24 -3.77 27.91
N THR A 202 -19.15 -4.73 27.91
CA THR A 202 -18.86 -6.11 28.36
C THR A 202 -17.82 -6.75 27.44
N TRP A 203 -18.02 -6.67 26.13
CA TRP A 203 -17.07 -7.19 25.13
C TRP A 203 -15.66 -6.57 25.30
N SER A 204 -15.57 -5.25 25.50
CA SER A 204 -14.30 -4.56 25.74
C SER A 204 -13.57 -5.08 26.98
N ARG A 205 -14.30 -5.36 28.04
CA ARG A 205 -13.75 -5.94 29.28
C ARG A 205 -13.26 -7.37 29.06
N ASP A 206 -14.05 -8.19 28.38
CA ASP A 206 -13.75 -9.59 28.08
C ASP A 206 -12.52 -9.71 27.15
N ALA A 207 -12.38 -8.78 26.20
CA ALA A 207 -11.24 -8.70 25.29
C ALA A 207 -9.89 -8.42 26.00
N ARG A 208 -9.92 -7.91 27.22
CA ARG A 208 -8.73 -7.66 28.06
C ARG A 208 -8.47 -8.73 29.12
N ALA A 209 -9.42 -9.64 29.31
CA ALA A 209 -9.27 -10.72 30.29
C ALA A 209 -8.08 -11.64 29.91
N PRO A 210 -7.32 -12.16 30.88
CA PRO A 210 -6.33 -13.17 30.61
C PRO A 210 -7.01 -14.44 30.04
N LEU A 211 -6.43 -15.01 28.99
CA LEU A 211 -6.93 -16.26 28.42
C LEU A 211 -6.67 -17.44 29.36
N SER A 212 -7.53 -18.45 29.26
CA SER A 212 -7.22 -19.78 29.77
C SER A 212 -6.16 -20.46 28.91
N GLU A 213 -5.30 -21.30 29.48
CA GLU A 213 -4.23 -22.02 28.76
C GLU A 213 -4.73 -22.88 27.58
N ASP A 214 -6.03 -23.18 27.52
CA ASP A 214 -6.68 -23.96 26.45
C ASP A 214 -7.39 -23.08 25.39
N SER A 215 -7.16 -21.77 25.35
CA SER A 215 -7.83 -20.90 24.38
C SER A 215 -7.26 -21.12 22.95
N PRO A 216 -8.12 -21.33 21.94
CA PRO A 216 -7.70 -21.54 20.57
C PRO A 216 -7.32 -20.23 19.85
N GLU A 217 -7.38 -19.08 20.54
CA GLU A 217 -7.08 -17.78 19.94
C GLU A 217 -5.55 -17.58 19.77
N SER A 218 -5.15 -17.03 18.62
CA SER A 218 -3.76 -16.69 18.36
C SER A 218 -3.35 -15.41 19.10
N ASP A 219 -2.05 -15.23 19.33
CA ASP A 219 -1.52 -13.97 19.90
C ASP A 219 -1.94 -12.74 19.07
N GLU A 220 -2.03 -12.88 17.73
CA GLU A 220 -2.49 -11.83 16.82
C GLU A 220 -3.96 -11.46 17.09
N ASP A 221 -4.82 -12.44 17.34
CA ASP A 221 -6.24 -12.21 17.65
C ASP A 221 -6.40 -11.48 18.99
N LEU A 222 -5.61 -11.82 19.97
CA LEU A 222 -5.60 -11.16 21.27
C LEU A 222 -5.17 -9.71 21.19
N ILE A 223 -4.07 -9.43 20.48
CA ILE A 223 -3.59 -8.06 20.26
C ILE A 223 -4.66 -7.24 19.53
N ALA A 224 -5.29 -7.82 18.51
CA ALA A 224 -6.35 -7.17 17.77
C ALA A 224 -7.59 -6.88 18.62
N ARG A 225 -8.03 -7.84 19.46
CA ARG A 225 -9.18 -7.65 20.36
C ARG A 225 -8.93 -6.55 21.39
N ARG A 226 -7.74 -6.53 22.01
CA ARG A 226 -7.36 -5.47 22.96
C ARG A 226 -7.37 -4.09 22.31
N ARG A 227 -6.90 -4.02 21.10
CA ARG A 227 -6.86 -2.80 20.33
C ARG A 227 -8.25 -2.27 19.95
N VAL A 228 -9.14 -3.18 19.51
CA VAL A 228 -10.54 -2.82 19.27
C VAL A 228 -11.22 -2.42 20.59
N ALA A 229 -10.82 -3.03 21.71
CA ALA A 229 -11.30 -2.64 23.03
C ALA A 229 -10.89 -1.21 23.42
N ASP A 230 -9.68 -0.76 23.03
CA ASP A 230 -9.24 0.63 23.25
C ASP A 230 -10.11 1.62 22.45
N ALA A 231 -10.37 1.32 21.18
CA ALA A 231 -11.29 2.11 20.35
C ALA A 231 -12.73 2.10 20.86
N VAL A 232 -13.19 0.98 21.44
CA VAL A 232 -14.49 0.91 22.10
C VAL A 232 -14.57 1.83 23.30
N ASP A 233 -13.51 1.92 24.11
CA ASP A 233 -13.51 2.78 25.28
C ASP A 233 -13.54 4.28 24.89
N GLU A 234 -12.83 4.67 23.83
CA GLU A 234 -12.92 6.02 23.25
C GLU A 234 -14.36 6.31 22.76
N PHE A 235 -14.94 5.40 22.00
CA PHE A 235 -16.31 5.52 21.52
C PHE A 235 -17.32 5.67 22.65
N LEU A 236 -17.20 4.89 23.73
CA LEU A 236 -18.07 4.96 24.90
C LEU A 236 -17.89 6.28 25.67
N ALA A 237 -16.66 6.82 25.73
CA ALA A 237 -16.37 8.11 26.35
C ALA A 237 -16.97 9.30 25.57
N GLU A 238 -17.15 9.17 24.26
CA GLU A 238 -17.80 10.17 23.39
C GLU A 238 -19.34 10.07 23.33
N GLY A 239 -19.93 9.25 24.17
CA GLY A 239 -21.40 9.11 24.27
C GLY A 239 -21.92 7.72 23.91
N GLY A 240 -21.10 6.89 23.28
CA GLY A 240 -21.42 5.49 23.01
C GLY A 240 -22.62 5.28 22.08
N GLY A 241 -23.14 4.04 22.09
CA GLY A 241 -24.28 3.65 21.28
C GLY A 241 -24.34 2.12 21.10
N ASP A 242 -25.04 1.67 20.08
CA ASP A 242 -25.06 0.28 19.64
C ASP A 242 -23.89 -0.03 18.69
N GLY A 243 -23.75 -1.29 18.27
CA GLY A 243 -22.68 -1.72 17.37
C GLY A 243 -22.70 -1.02 16.01
N ARG A 244 -23.88 -0.67 15.48
CA ARG A 244 -24.00 0.07 14.22
C ARG A 244 -23.42 1.49 14.35
N THR A 245 -23.71 2.13 15.48
CA THR A 245 -23.17 3.45 15.81
C THR A 245 -21.64 3.39 15.97
N PHE A 246 -21.13 2.33 16.62
CA PHE A 246 -19.69 2.07 16.69
C PHE A 246 -19.05 1.92 15.31
N LEU A 247 -19.64 1.13 14.40
CA LEU A 247 -19.12 1.01 13.04
C LEU A 247 -19.12 2.33 12.26
N ALA A 248 -20.12 3.19 12.48
CA ALA A 248 -20.17 4.53 11.91
C ALA A 248 -19.06 5.41 12.50
N TRP A 249 -18.86 5.35 13.83
CA TRP A 249 -17.78 6.07 14.53
C TRP A 249 -16.39 5.63 14.05
N VAL A 250 -16.15 4.32 13.88
CA VAL A 250 -14.88 3.79 13.32
C VAL A 250 -14.61 4.32 11.93
N ARG A 251 -15.64 4.43 11.06
CA ARG A 251 -15.47 4.99 9.70
C ARG A 251 -15.11 6.47 9.72
N THR A 252 -15.63 7.22 10.68
CA THR A 252 -15.40 8.67 10.81
C THR A 252 -14.06 8.97 11.46
N ASN A 253 -13.76 8.34 12.60
CA ASN A 253 -12.59 8.64 13.43
C ASN A 253 -11.35 7.81 13.04
N ARG A 254 -11.55 6.72 12.27
CA ARG A 254 -10.49 5.87 11.72
C ARG A 254 -9.43 5.45 12.77
N PRO A 255 -9.84 4.94 13.96
CA PRO A 255 -8.95 4.65 15.08
C PRO A 255 -7.87 3.64 14.76
N PHE A 256 -8.04 2.88 13.66
CA PHE A 256 -7.10 1.88 13.18
C PHE A 256 -6.28 2.36 11.96
N GLU A 257 -6.55 3.56 11.43
CA GLU A 257 -5.70 4.20 10.44
C GLU A 257 -4.51 4.85 11.15
N GLY A 258 -3.35 4.38 10.92
CA GLY A 258 -2.10 4.79 11.58
C GLY A 258 -1.24 3.61 11.97
N ASP A 259 -1.76 2.39 11.85
CA ASP A 259 -1.02 1.15 12.03
C ASP A 259 -0.10 0.79 10.87
N HIS A 260 0.19 1.74 10.01
CA HIS A 260 1.32 1.63 9.09
C HIS A 260 2.67 1.54 9.81
N PHE A 261 2.64 1.48 11.16
CA PHE A 261 3.83 1.44 12.01
C PHE A 261 4.39 0.05 12.29
N GLN A 262 3.67 -1.00 11.95
CA GLN A 262 4.32 -2.31 11.95
C GLN A 262 5.17 -2.41 10.70
N ASP A 263 6.47 -2.54 10.89
CA ASP A 263 7.41 -2.82 9.81
C ASP A 263 7.16 -4.26 9.31
N THR A 264 6.19 -4.42 8.43
CA THR A 264 5.71 -5.71 7.90
C THR A 264 5.57 -5.67 6.39
N VAL A 265 5.82 -6.81 5.73
CA VAL A 265 5.46 -7.02 4.33
C VAL A 265 3.94 -7.08 4.21
N GLU A 266 3.36 -6.26 3.34
CA GLU A 266 1.93 -6.27 3.08
C GLU A 266 1.56 -7.29 2.00
N ILE A 267 0.53 -8.08 2.26
CA ILE A 267 -0.01 -9.07 1.33
C ILE A 267 -1.46 -8.70 1.01
N LEU A 268 -1.74 -8.41 -0.26
CA LEU A 268 -3.03 -7.91 -0.70
C LEU A 268 -3.52 -8.58 -1.98
N THR A 269 -4.80 -8.39 -2.29
CA THR A 269 -5.27 -8.63 -3.66
C THR A 269 -4.91 -7.46 -4.57
N PHE A 270 -4.86 -7.69 -5.89
CA PHE A 270 -4.64 -6.64 -6.89
C PHE A 270 -5.64 -5.48 -6.73
N HIS A 271 -6.92 -5.79 -6.47
CA HIS A 271 -7.94 -4.76 -6.19
C HIS A 271 -7.66 -3.99 -4.90
N GLY A 272 -7.23 -4.69 -3.85
CA GLY A 272 -6.90 -4.06 -2.57
C GLY A 272 -5.66 -3.18 -2.61
N ALA A 273 -4.85 -3.31 -3.65
CA ALA A 273 -3.64 -2.51 -3.84
C ALA A 273 -3.91 -1.16 -4.52
N LYS A 274 -5.12 -0.93 -5.08
CA LYS A 274 -5.46 0.36 -5.67
C LYS A 274 -5.38 1.48 -4.63
N GLY A 275 -4.79 2.62 -5.02
CA GLY A 275 -4.56 3.75 -4.13
C GLY A 275 -3.34 3.62 -3.20
N ARG A 276 -2.60 2.49 -3.28
CA ARG A 276 -1.38 2.24 -2.49
C ARG A 276 -0.15 2.17 -3.38
N GLU A 277 1.04 2.20 -2.78
CA GLU A 277 2.32 2.08 -3.48
C GLU A 277 3.41 1.57 -2.53
N TRP A 278 4.38 0.86 -3.08
CA TRP A 278 5.54 0.32 -2.36
C TRP A 278 6.77 0.40 -3.25
N ASP A 279 7.94 0.48 -2.65
CA ASP A 279 9.19 0.47 -3.41
C ASP A 279 9.38 -0.86 -4.16
N ASN A 280 9.05 -1.97 -3.51
CA ASN A 280 9.29 -3.32 -4.02
C ASN A 280 7.99 -4.14 -4.04
N VAL A 281 7.57 -4.59 -5.20
CA VAL A 281 6.34 -5.36 -5.37
C VAL A 281 6.61 -6.69 -6.04
N ILE A 282 5.97 -7.74 -5.52
CA ILE A 282 5.92 -9.05 -6.17
C ILE A 282 4.48 -9.36 -6.54
N LEU A 283 4.23 -9.63 -7.83
CA LEU A 283 2.95 -10.12 -8.30
C LEU A 283 2.99 -11.65 -8.32
N ALA A 284 2.19 -12.28 -7.48
CA ALA A 284 2.14 -13.74 -7.35
C ALA A 284 0.95 -14.36 -8.11
N GLY A 285 1.20 -15.50 -8.74
CA GLY A 285 0.17 -16.25 -9.46
C GLY A 285 -0.22 -15.63 -10.79
N CYS A 286 0.75 -15.07 -11.53
CA CYS A 286 0.51 -14.47 -12.84
C CYS A 286 0.43 -15.55 -13.93
N GLU A 287 -0.56 -16.43 -13.80
CA GLU A 287 -0.86 -17.49 -14.77
C GLU A 287 -2.28 -17.40 -15.30
N GLN A 288 -2.48 -17.97 -16.48
CA GLN A 288 -3.78 -18.01 -17.14
C GLN A 288 -4.84 -18.71 -16.28
N GLY A 289 -6.00 -18.04 -16.12
CA GLY A 289 -7.09 -18.48 -15.25
C GLY A 289 -7.06 -17.83 -13.86
N LEU A 290 -5.94 -17.17 -13.50
CA LEU A 290 -5.85 -16.19 -12.41
C LEU A 290 -5.71 -14.78 -12.99
N ILE A 291 -4.84 -14.57 -13.96
CA ILE A 291 -4.71 -13.32 -14.71
C ILE A 291 -4.55 -13.64 -16.21
N PRO A 292 -5.58 -13.37 -17.05
CA PRO A 292 -6.95 -12.98 -16.69
C PRO A 292 -7.66 -14.04 -15.86
N HIS A 293 -8.52 -13.61 -14.94
CA HIS A 293 -9.27 -14.53 -14.10
C HIS A 293 -10.28 -15.32 -14.93
N SER A 294 -10.47 -16.61 -14.59
CA SER A 294 -11.33 -17.51 -15.35
C SER A 294 -12.82 -17.13 -15.39
N SER A 295 -13.26 -16.20 -14.53
CA SER A 295 -14.61 -15.62 -14.58
C SER A 295 -14.79 -14.56 -15.67
N ALA A 296 -13.71 -13.94 -16.16
CA ALA A 296 -13.79 -12.97 -17.24
C ALA A 296 -14.13 -13.69 -18.56
N LYS A 297 -15.36 -13.53 -19.03
CA LYS A 297 -15.89 -14.21 -20.22
C LYS A 297 -16.16 -13.24 -21.37
N THR A 298 -16.38 -11.98 -21.08
CA THR A 298 -16.67 -10.96 -22.08
C THR A 298 -15.42 -10.14 -22.40
N PRO A 299 -15.36 -9.48 -23.57
CA PRO A 299 -14.29 -8.54 -23.90
C PRO A 299 -14.14 -7.42 -22.86
N ALA A 300 -15.24 -6.93 -22.30
CA ALA A 300 -15.23 -5.87 -21.29
C ALA A 300 -14.58 -6.36 -19.98
N GLU A 301 -14.93 -7.56 -19.52
CA GLU A 301 -14.31 -8.19 -18.33
C GLU A 301 -12.84 -8.48 -18.56
N THR A 302 -12.46 -8.96 -19.76
CA THR A 302 -11.05 -9.17 -20.11
C THR A 302 -10.29 -7.86 -20.12
N ALA A 303 -10.86 -6.78 -20.64
CA ALA A 303 -10.27 -5.45 -20.61
C ALA A 303 -10.09 -4.92 -19.17
N GLU A 304 -11.01 -5.24 -18.24
CA GLU A 304 -10.86 -4.93 -16.82
C GLU A 304 -9.70 -5.71 -16.20
N GLU A 305 -9.52 -7.00 -16.51
CA GLU A 305 -8.37 -7.79 -16.06
C GLU A 305 -7.03 -7.24 -16.59
N VAL A 306 -6.99 -6.71 -17.81
CA VAL A 306 -5.81 -6.00 -18.35
C VAL A 306 -5.50 -4.77 -17.51
N ARG A 307 -6.51 -3.92 -17.24
CA ARG A 307 -6.33 -2.73 -16.41
C ARG A 307 -5.92 -3.10 -14.98
N LEU A 308 -6.47 -4.18 -14.44
CA LEU A 308 -6.11 -4.68 -13.12
C LEU A 308 -4.64 -5.12 -13.05
N ALA A 309 -4.13 -5.78 -14.09
CA ALA A 309 -2.72 -6.13 -14.19
C ALA A 309 -1.83 -4.87 -14.26
N TYR A 310 -2.23 -3.88 -15.05
CA TYR A 310 -1.55 -2.58 -15.11
C TYR A 310 -1.50 -1.89 -13.73
N VAL A 311 -2.64 -1.80 -13.05
CA VAL A 311 -2.72 -1.22 -11.71
C VAL A 311 -1.78 -1.95 -10.75
N ALA A 312 -1.81 -3.29 -10.73
CA ALA A 312 -0.95 -4.08 -9.84
C ALA A 312 0.55 -3.86 -10.12
N MET A 313 0.96 -3.84 -11.41
CA MET A 313 2.35 -3.59 -11.80
C MET A 313 2.82 -2.20 -11.37
N THR A 314 2.00 -1.18 -11.59
CA THR A 314 2.32 0.21 -11.29
C THR A 314 2.19 0.58 -9.80
N ARG A 315 1.96 -0.40 -8.93
CA ARG A 315 2.12 -0.21 -7.47
C ARG A 315 3.57 -0.25 -7.04
N ALA A 316 4.46 -0.80 -7.87
CA ALA A 316 5.89 -0.80 -7.62
C ALA A 316 6.51 0.56 -7.99
N ALA A 317 7.25 1.16 -7.08
CA ALA A 317 8.04 2.34 -7.38
C ALA A 317 9.40 1.97 -7.99
N ASP A 318 10.15 1.06 -7.36
CA ASP A 318 11.53 0.74 -7.74
C ASP A 318 11.68 -0.62 -8.39
N ARG A 319 11.14 -1.68 -7.78
CA ARG A 319 11.35 -3.05 -8.23
C ARG A 319 10.05 -3.80 -8.39
N LEU A 320 9.98 -4.54 -9.48
CA LEU A 320 8.86 -5.42 -9.78
C LEU A 320 9.39 -6.82 -10.08
N ALA A 321 8.85 -7.83 -9.38
CA ALA A 321 8.93 -9.22 -9.78
C ALA A 321 7.54 -9.77 -10.07
N ILE A 322 7.48 -10.72 -10.99
CA ILE A 322 6.27 -11.41 -11.40
C ILE A 322 6.53 -12.90 -11.25
N THR A 323 5.65 -13.63 -10.56
CA THR A 323 5.79 -15.07 -10.40
C THR A 323 4.60 -15.82 -10.98
N HIS A 324 4.83 -17.04 -11.39
CA HIS A 324 3.78 -17.94 -11.86
C HIS A 324 4.14 -19.40 -11.53
N ALA A 325 3.14 -20.23 -11.27
CA ALA A 325 3.28 -21.68 -11.09
C ALA A 325 2.88 -22.42 -12.36
N ARG A 326 3.66 -23.45 -12.74
CA ARG A 326 3.35 -24.34 -13.87
C ARG A 326 2.17 -25.28 -13.57
N SER A 327 1.93 -25.55 -12.30
CA SER A 327 0.81 -26.34 -11.81
C SER A 327 0.19 -25.67 -10.60
N ARG A 328 -1.14 -25.64 -10.52
CA ARG A 328 -1.87 -25.14 -9.36
C ARG A 328 -3.08 -26.00 -9.07
N ARG A 329 -3.19 -26.49 -7.83
CA ARG A 329 -4.23 -27.44 -7.42
C ARG A 329 -4.30 -28.65 -8.37
N GLY A 330 -3.15 -29.19 -8.74
CA GLY A 330 -3.03 -30.35 -9.64
C GLY A 330 -3.37 -30.10 -11.11
N ARG A 331 -3.59 -28.84 -11.51
CA ARG A 331 -3.87 -28.47 -12.91
C ARG A 331 -2.70 -27.72 -13.51
N VAL A 332 -2.26 -28.14 -14.70
CA VAL A 332 -1.22 -27.43 -15.46
C VAL A 332 -1.72 -26.04 -15.84
N ARG A 333 -0.84 -25.05 -15.70
CA ARG A 333 -1.08 -23.65 -16.00
C ARG A 333 0.01 -23.11 -16.93
N SER A 334 -0.38 -22.21 -17.82
CA SER A 334 0.53 -21.41 -18.62
C SER A 334 0.67 -20.01 -18.00
N ARG A 335 1.80 -19.38 -18.22
CA ARG A 335 2.03 -17.98 -17.84
C ARG A 335 0.92 -17.08 -18.41
N SER A 336 0.58 -16.04 -17.69
CA SER A 336 -0.38 -15.02 -18.14
C SER A 336 0.10 -14.35 -19.44
N PRO A 337 -0.77 -14.18 -20.44
CA PRO A 337 -0.42 -13.45 -21.66
C PRO A 337 -0.06 -11.97 -21.37
N PHE A 338 -0.57 -11.40 -20.29
CA PHE A 338 -0.33 -9.98 -19.95
C PHE A 338 1.11 -9.68 -19.52
N VAL A 339 1.90 -10.72 -19.25
CA VAL A 339 3.34 -10.59 -18.95
C VAL A 339 4.22 -10.95 -20.14
N ASP A 340 3.63 -11.32 -21.29
CA ASP A 340 4.40 -11.63 -22.48
C ASP A 340 4.98 -10.35 -23.11
N GLY A 341 6.27 -10.41 -23.48
CA GLY A 341 6.99 -9.27 -24.07
C GLY A 341 7.34 -8.14 -23.08
N ILE A 342 7.13 -8.34 -21.77
CA ILE A 342 7.88 -7.59 -20.77
C ILE A 342 9.34 -8.01 -20.95
N ASP A 343 10.24 -7.04 -21.17
CA ASP A 343 11.65 -7.33 -21.44
C ASP A 343 12.22 -8.18 -20.30
N ILE A 344 12.47 -9.45 -20.65
CA ILE A 344 12.93 -10.47 -19.73
C ILE A 344 14.45 -10.26 -19.58
N ALA A 345 14.88 -9.60 -18.53
CA ALA A 345 16.19 -9.92 -18.04
C ALA A 345 16.15 -11.37 -17.56
N ARG A 346 16.51 -12.31 -18.46
CA ARG A 346 16.66 -13.76 -18.23
C ARG A 346 15.74 -14.34 -17.17
N GLN A 347 14.98 -15.40 -17.50
CA GLN A 347 14.42 -16.31 -16.50
C GLN A 347 15.55 -16.79 -15.59
N VAL A 348 15.71 -16.15 -14.46
CA VAL A 348 16.66 -16.58 -13.45
C VAL A 348 15.92 -17.60 -12.62
N ALA A 349 16.48 -18.78 -12.42
CA ALA A 349 16.01 -19.71 -11.41
C ALA A 349 16.02 -18.94 -10.06
N PRO A 350 15.01 -19.13 -9.19
CA PRO A 350 15.01 -18.50 -7.90
C PRO A 350 16.34 -18.82 -7.20
N PRO A 351 16.94 -17.83 -6.51
CA PRO A 351 18.19 -18.08 -5.80
C PRO A 351 17.96 -19.20 -4.79
N SER A 352 18.91 -20.14 -4.70
CA SER A 352 18.80 -21.23 -3.70
C SER A 352 18.78 -20.61 -2.28
N SER A 353 18.09 -21.28 -1.35
CA SER A 353 18.02 -20.83 0.04
C SER A 353 19.40 -20.61 0.67
N ASP A 354 20.38 -21.42 0.28
CA ASP A 354 21.76 -21.30 0.77
C ASP A 354 22.47 -20.08 0.16
N TYR A 355 22.23 -19.78 -1.11
CA TYR A 355 22.75 -18.59 -1.78
C TYR A 355 22.18 -17.31 -1.19
N VAL A 356 20.89 -17.29 -0.87
CA VAL A 356 20.22 -16.14 -0.24
C VAL A 356 20.76 -15.90 1.18
N ARG A 357 20.92 -16.96 1.96
CA ARG A 357 21.51 -16.86 3.31
C ARG A 357 22.95 -16.37 3.26
N ASP A 358 23.74 -16.87 2.34
CA ASP A 358 25.15 -16.44 2.15
C ASP A 358 25.23 -14.99 1.68
N GLN A 359 24.37 -14.58 0.73
CA GLN A 359 24.29 -13.19 0.29
C GLN A 359 23.80 -12.23 1.38
N SER A 360 22.78 -12.61 2.15
CA SER A 360 22.32 -11.81 3.29
C SER A 360 23.42 -11.68 4.36
N ARG A 361 24.13 -12.77 4.62
CA ARG A 361 25.24 -12.79 5.56
C ARG A 361 26.40 -11.92 5.08
N ARG A 362 26.81 -12.04 3.81
CA ARG A 362 27.86 -11.22 3.19
C ARG A 362 27.49 -9.73 3.11
N ARG A 363 26.21 -9.40 2.85
CA ARG A 363 25.76 -8.00 2.87
C ARG A 363 25.76 -7.42 4.29
N HIS A 364 25.40 -8.21 5.30
CA HIS A 364 25.53 -7.79 6.70
C HIS A 364 27.00 -7.63 7.14
N GLU A 365 27.90 -8.45 6.60
CA GLU A 365 29.33 -8.40 6.90
C GLU A 365 30.09 -7.32 6.11
N LEU A 366 29.55 -6.91 4.92
CA LEU A 366 30.22 -5.96 4.00
C LEU A 366 29.65 -4.54 4.06
N ALA A 367 28.47 -4.31 4.63
CA ALA A 367 27.97 -2.96 4.84
C ALA A 367 28.65 -2.37 6.08
N PRO A 368 29.47 -1.33 5.96
CA PRO A 368 29.98 -0.63 7.13
C PRO A 368 28.78 -0.15 7.94
N ARG A 369 28.68 -0.57 9.19
CA ARG A 369 27.66 -0.09 10.11
C ARG A 369 27.82 1.43 10.22
N ASP A 370 26.80 2.16 9.84
CA ASP A 370 26.74 3.60 10.10
C ASP A 370 26.17 3.83 11.50
N PHE A 371 27.04 3.70 12.50
CA PHE A 371 26.68 3.93 13.89
C PHE A 371 26.08 5.32 14.13
N VAL A 372 26.45 6.32 13.33
CA VAL A 372 25.87 7.66 13.42
C VAL A 372 24.43 7.63 12.96
N PHE A 373 24.12 6.96 11.87
CA PHE A 373 22.76 6.83 11.37
C PHE A 373 21.89 6.03 12.37
N GLU A 374 22.41 4.94 12.94
CA GLU A 374 21.70 4.14 13.96
C GLU A 374 21.35 5.00 15.20
N GLU A 375 22.27 5.81 15.69
CA GLU A 375 22.04 6.71 16.84
C GLU A 375 21.04 7.83 16.52
N LEU A 376 21.07 8.36 15.30
CA LEU A 376 20.09 9.35 14.84
C LEU A 376 18.68 8.76 14.73
N LEU A 377 18.53 7.53 14.25
CA LEU A 377 17.26 6.80 14.23
C LEU A 377 16.74 6.57 15.65
N ALA A 378 17.60 6.12 16.56
CA ALA A 378 17.25 5.90 17.96
C ALA A 378 16.81 7.22 18.64
N TRP A 379 17.53 8.32 18.38
CA TRP A 379 17.14 9.64 18.85
C TRP A 379 15.75 10.04 18.35
N ARG A 380 15.51 9.93 17.04
CA ARG A 380 14.22 10.32 16.44
C ARG A 380 13.06 9.48 16.97
N THR A 381 13.25 8.18 17.09
CA THR A 381 12.25 7.26 17.64
C THR A 381 11.89 7.63 19.08
N ASN A 382 12.91 7.93 19.91
CA ASN A 382 12.68 8.36 21.28
C ASN A 382 12.01 9.74 21.38
N ALA A 383 12.38 10.68 20.49
CA ALA A 383 11.75 11.99 20.42
C ALA A 383 10.27 11.90 20.06
N GLY A 384 9.92 11.05 19.09
CA GLY A 384 8.54 10.74 18.71
C GLY A 384 7.74 10.15 19.88
N ARG A 385 8.31 9.17 20.58
CA ARG A 385 7.66 8.55 21.75
C ARG A 385 7.40 9.55 22.87
N VAL A 386 8.36 10.41 23.19
CA VAL A 386 8.23 11.43 24.25
C VAL A 386 7.20 12.48 23.89
N ALA A 387 7.12 12.86 22.60
CA ALA A 387 6.18 13.88 22.12
C ALA A 387 4.80 13.29 21.77
N ASN A 388 4.62 11.97 21.83
CA ASN A 388 3.44 11.26 21.35
C ASN A 388 3.09 11.63 19.90
N LEU A 389 4.12 11.74 19.05
CA LEU A 389 4.04 12.11 17.63
C LEU A 389 4.78 11.08 16.80
N ASP A 390 4.40 11.00 15.50
CA ASP A 390 5.16 10.20 14.53
C ASP A 390 6.62 10.66 14.48
N PRO A 391 7.58 9.76 14.65
CA PRO A 391 9.00 10.10 14.55
C PRO A 391 9.38 10.82 13.24
N SER A 392 8.73 10.51 12.11
CA SER A 392 9.00 11.13 10.82
C SER A 392 8.65 12.63 10.75
N ILE A 393 7.79 13.11 11.66
CA ILE A 393 7.46 14.54 11.78
C ILE A 393 8.69 15.37 12.16
N PHE A 394 9.63 14.81 12.89
CA PHE A 394 10.86 15.53 13.28
C PHE A 394 11.83 15.69 12.09
N CYS A 395 12.04 14.64 11.32
CA CYS A 395 12.76 14.64 10.04
C CYS A 395 12.64 13.30 9.34
N SER A 396 12.72 13.30 8.00
CA SER A 396 12.67 12.08 7.21
C SER A 396 13.96 11.26 7.33
N ASP A 397 13.91 9.98 6.94
CA ASP A 397 15.10 9.13 6.90
C ASP A 397 16.19 9.69 5.98
N GLU A 398 15.79 10.31 4.87
CA GLU A 398 16.73 10.95 3.93
C GLU A 398 17.49 12.10 4.59
N VAL A 399 16.83 12.89 5.42
CA VAL A 399 17.48 13.96 6.18
C VAL A 399 18.44 13.38 7.21
N LEU A 400 18.04 12.32 7.93
CA LEU A 400 18.95 11.63 8.88
C LEU A 400 20.17 11.04 8.16
N GLN A 401 19.97 10.50 6.97
CA GLN A 401 21.07 9.94 6.17
C GLN A 401 22.04 11.03 5.70
N ARG A 402 21.54 12.21 5.28
CA ARG A 402 22.39 13.37 4.96
C ARG A 402 23.15 13.86 6.19
N ILE A 403 22.50 13.94 7.35
CA ILE A 403 23.14 14.32 8.61
C ILE A 403 24.26 13.32 8.96
N SER A 404 24.01 12.01 8.80
CA SER A 404 25.00 10.96 9.05
C SER A 404 26.22 11.07 8.11
N GLN A 405 25.99 11.44 6.85
CA GLN A 405 27.07 11.63 5.85
C GLN A 405 27.88 12.90 6.11
N VAL A 406 27.21 14.02 6.40
CA VAL A 406 27.83 15.34 6.60
C VAL A 406 28.51 15.44 7.97
N ARG A 407 27.92 14.78 9.01
CA ARG A 407 28.39 14.79 10.41
C ARG A 407 28.62 16.19 10.96
N PRO A 408 27.60 17.07 10.93
CA PRO A 408 27.74 18.44 11.40
C PRO A 408 28.19 18.48 12.87
N THR A 409 29.00 19.46 13.21
CA THR A 409 29.56 19.66 14.54
C THR A 409 28.95 20.86 15.28
N SER A 410 28.24 21.73 14.57
CA SER A 410 27.57 22.91 15.12
C SER A 410 26.11 22.99 14.68
N ILE A 411 25.32 23.83 15.37
CA ILE A 411 23.92 24.08 15.03
C ILE A 411 23.81 24.77 13.66
N GLU A 412 24.77 25.62 13.32
CA GLU A 412 24.84 26.32 12.04
C GLU A 412 25.07 25.33 10.89
N GLU A 413 26.04 24.43 11.05
CA GLU A 413 26.28 23.35 10.08
C GLU A 413 25.08 22.41 9.96
N LEU A 414 24.43 22.08 11.08
CA LEU A 414 23.24 21.25 11.10
C LEU A 414 22.06 21.93 10.40
N ALA A 415 21.89 23.25 10.56
CA ALA A 415 20.85 24.02 9.89
C ALA A 415 21.06 24.13 8.38
N ALA A 416 22.32 23.99 7.91
CA ALA A 416 22.67 23.98 6.50
C ALA A 416 22.38 22.63 5.81
N VAL A 417 22.05 21.58 6.57
CA VAL A 417 21.66 20.29 5.97
C VAL A 417 20.29 20.44 5.32
N ASP A 418 20.24 20.13 4.04
CA ASP A 418 19.03 20.24 3.23
C ASP A 418 17.90 19.38 3.81
N GLY A 419 16.74 19.99 4.03
CA GLY A 419 15.55 19.37 4.59
C GLY A 419 15.38 19.47 6.11
N LEU A 420 16.37 19.98 6.90
CA LEU A 420 16.22 20.17 8.34
C LEU A 420 15.74 21.59 8.70
N GLY A 421 16.42 22.60 8.17
CA GLY A 421 16.10 24.02 8.37
C GLY A 421 16.48 24.58 9.75
N LEU A 422 16.68 25.89 9.80
CA LEU A 422 17.13 26.62 11.00
C LEU A 422 16.21 26.45 12.22
N PRO A 423 14.86 26.51 12.09
CA PRO A 423 13.97 26.37 13.26
C PRO A 423 14.08 25.01 13.94
N MET A 424 14.24 23.94 13.16
CA MET A 424 14.39 22.59 13.71
C MET A 424 15.77 22.42 14.33
N ALA A 425 16.84 22.90 13.66
CA ALA A 425 18.20 22.86 14.19
C ALA A 425 18.31 23.61 15.53
N GLN A 426 17.68 24.75 15.69
CA GLN A 426 17.65 25.49 16.95
C GLN A 426 16.88 24.74 18.05
N ARG A 427 15.77 24.05 17.71
CA ARG A 427 14.88 23.41 18.68
C ARG A 427 15.43 22.09 19.21
N VAL A 428 16.02 21.27 18.37
CA VAL A 428 16.47 19.90 18.71
C VAL A 428 17.94 19.63 18.39
N GLY A 429 18.65 20.60 17.84
CA GLY A 429 20.01 20.41 17.29
C GLY A 429 21.00 19.87 18.32
N HIS A 430 20.97 20.32 19.56
CA HIS A 430 21.86 19.78 20.59
C HIS A 430 21.70 18.27 20.81
N ARG A 431 20.47 17.75 20.67
CA ARG A 431 20.19 16.32 20.82
C ARG A 431 20.65 15.52 19.59
N ILE A 432 20.53 16.13 18.41
CA ILE A 432 21.03 15.53 17.15
C ILE A 432 22.56 15.47 17.19
N LEU A 433 23.23 16.56 17.56
CA LEU A 433 24.70 16.61 17.68
C LEU A 433 25.22 15.61 18.73
N ALA A 434 24.50 15.43 19.84
CA ALA A 434 24.84 14.42 20.84
C ALA A 434 24.67 12.98 20.30
N ALA A 435 23.67 12.72 19.45
CA ALA A 435 23.50 11.43 18.77
C ALA A 435 24.63 11.17 17.77
N ILE A 436 25.01 12.17 16.98
CA ILE A 436 26.16 12.08 16.06
C ILE A 436 27.44 11.72 16.84
N GLN A 437 27.68 12.41 17.95
CA GLN A 437 28.88 12.15 18.76
C GLN A 437 28.92 10.73 19.30
N ARG A 438 27.80 10.22 19.84
CA ARG A 438 27.70 8.83 20.30
C ARG A 438 28.00 7.83 19.20
N GLY A 439 27.43 8.04 17.99
CA GLY A 439 27.69 7.16 16.85
C GLY A 439 29.16 7.21 16.39
N ILE A 440 29.81 8.36 16.45
CA ILE A 440 31.25 8.50 16.17
C ILE A 440 32.09 7.75 17.21
N ASP A 441 31.72 7.85 18.47
CA ASP A 441 32.47 7.20 19.56
C ASP A 441 32.32 5.67 19.50
N GLN A 442 31.15 5.15 19.14
CA GLN A 442 30.92 3.72 18.88
C GLN A 442 31.69 3.20 17.66
N SER A 443 31.93 4.03 16.66
CA SER A 443 32.69 3.64 15.48
C SER A 443 34.21 3.50 15.73
N LYS A 444 34.71 4.01 16.86
CA LYS A 444 36.12 3.96 17.28
C LYS A 444 36.44 2.85 18.26
N SER A 445 35.40 2.25 18.84
CA SER A 445 35.50 1.13 19.79
C SER A 445 35.34 -0.22 19.07
#